data_2b6e60d01956bb04c8c17afa5d6d1d35
#
_entry.id   2b6e60d01956bb04c8c17afa5d6d1d35
#
_cell.length_a   1.000
_cell.length_b   1.000
_cell.length_c   1.000
_cell.angle_alpha   90.00
_cell.angle_beta   90.00
_cell.angle_gamma   90.00
#
_symmetry.space_group_name_H-M   'P 1'
#
loop_
_entity.id
_entity.type
_entity.pdbx_description
1 polymer ?
#
loop_
_entity_poly.entity_id
_entity_poly.type
_entity_poly.pdbx_seq_one_letter_code
_entity_poly.pdbx_strand_id
1 'polypeptide(L)'
;MNNEKNFLSYMVFILVCLVVMICYSSGIITNISEKIEESSTLAVNANYKSNNLIDDMEKNSEKIIETIKSFNGEKAVSYYITNEIDDKVVYLTFDDGPSVNTRKILDILKKYDIKATFFVVGKEDDESIELYKEIINNGHTIGNHSYSHDYKYIYTSLENYSEDFLRLQRLLKEKCNYDIEIARFPGGSNNTVSDRYHKDIMVDLSKYLIESNVTYFDWNVDSTDANATTMSVDNIIREAIKGAKQFNSPIILMHDAPPKTTTVYALPCVIETLKKDGYEFRALSPDEYVIQFLRAKY
;
A
#
# COMPACT_ATOMS: atom_id res chain seq x y z
N MET A 1 38.95 15.55 26.13
CA MET A 1 37.77 14.68 25.95
C MET A 1 36.48 15.42 25.66
N ASN A 2 36.12 16.51 26.36
CA ASN A 2 34.88 17.25 26.05
C ASN A 2 34.92 18.07 24.75
N ASN A 3 36.11 18.61 24.35
CA ASN A 3 36.23 19.42 23.13
C ASN A 3 36.13 18.61 21.84
N GLU A 4 36.61 17.37 21.84
CA GLU A 4 36.54 16.51 20.64
C GLU A 4 35.12 16.00 20.36
N LYS A 5 34.35 15.67 21.43
CA LYS A 5 32.96 15.28 21.30
C LYS A 5 32.08 16.44 20.78
N ASN A 6 32.34 17.67 21.24
CA ASN A 6 31.63 18.85 20.74
C ASN A 6 32.02 19.16 19.28
N PHE A 7 33.27 18.94 18.89
CA PHE A 7 33.73 19.14 17.52
C PHE A 7 33.13 18.12 16.56
N LEU A 8 33.05 16.84 16.97
CA LEU A 8 32.43 15.78 16.16
C LEU A 8 30.92 16.04 15.99
N SER A 9 30.22 16.43 17.06
CA SER A 9 28.80 16.82 17.02
C SER A 9 28.54 18.02 16.07
N TYR A 10 29.47 18.99 16.05
CA TYR A 10 29.37 20.17 15.18
C TYR A 10 29.62 19.81 13.71
N MET A 11 30.58 18.89 13.44
CA MET A 11 30.87 18.40 12.09
C MET A 11 29.71 17.55 11.52
N VAL A 12 29.09 16.71 12.35
CA VAL A 12 27.89 15.93 11.96
C VAL A 12 26.72 16.87 11.65
N PHE A 13 26.49 17.90 12.45
CA PHE A 13 25.47 18.92 12.20
C PHE A 13 25.70 19.67 10.88
N ILE A 14 26.93 20.09 10.60
CA ILE A 14 27.30 20.75 9.33
C ILE A 14 27.10 19.81 8.13
N LEU A 15 27.44 18.53 8.28
CA LEU A 15 27.28 17.53 7.21
C LEU A 15 25.79 17.29 6.92
N VAL A 16 24.96 17.19 7.96
CA VAL A 16 23.49 17.06 7.81
C VAL A 16 22.91 18.30 7.13
N CYS A 17 23.34 19.51 7.51
CA CYS A 17 22.90 20.74 6.86
C CYS A 17 23.33 20.84 5.39
N LEU A 18 24.52 20.36 5.03
CA LEU A 18 24.99 20.30 3.65
C LEU A 18 24.22 19.29 2.81
N VAL A 19 23.93 18.11 3.35
CA VAL A 19 23.08 17.10 2.71
C VAL A 19 21.67 17.63 2.49
N VAL A 20 21.08 18.32 3.47
CA VAL A 20 19.77 18.98 3.34
C VAL A 20 19.80 20.04 2.25
N MET A 21 20.86 20.87 2.14
CA MET A 21 20.96 21.88 1.07
C MET A 21 21.14 21.26 -0.33
N ILE A 22 21.89 20.16 -0.45
CA ILE A 22 22.06 19.46 -1.73
C ILE A 22 20.76 18.79 -2.16
N CYS A 23 20.06 18.19 -1.23
CA CYS A 23 18.72 17.68 -1.48
C CYS A 23 17.73 18.82 -1.85
N TYR A 24 17.74 19.99 -1.23
CA TYR A 24 16.87 21.15 -1.53
C TYR A 24 17.00 21.61 -2.99
N SER A 25 18.21 21.57 -3.54
CA SER A 25 18.45 21.95 -4.93
C SER A 25 17.97 20.93 -5.98
N SER A 26 17.61 19.70 -5.57
CA SER A 26 17.22 18.59 -6.44
C SER A 26 15.72 18.25 -6.40
N GLY A 27 14.88 19.00 -5.70
CA GLY A 27 13.42 18.80 -5.66
C GLY A 27 12.93 17.54 -4.90
N ILE A 28 13.81 16.88 -4.12
CA ILE A 28 13.52 15.61 -3.44
C ILE A 28 12.87 15.80 -2.04
N ILE A 29 12.48 17.04 -1.66
CA ILE A 29 12.44 17.47 -0.25
C ILE A 29 11.12 17.33 0.51
N THR A 30 10.00 17.09 -0.05
CA THR A 30 8.79 17.15 0.79
C THR A 30 8.73 16.07 1.88
N ASN A 31 9.25 14.85 1.65
CA ASN A 31 9.19 13.77 2.63
C ASN A 31 10.40 13.66 3.58
N ILE A 32 11.57 14.19 3.17
CA ILE A 32 12.78 14.12 4.03
C ILE A 32 12.78 15.28 5.04
N SER A 33 12.20 16.43 4.67
CA SER A 33 12.15 17.60 5.53
C SER A 33 11.26 17.35 6.77
N GLU A 34 10.12 16.69 6.64
CA GLU A 34 9.27 16.34 7.79
C GLU A 34 9.97 15.35 8.75
N LYS A 35 10.62 14.30 8.23
CA LYS A 35 11.38 13.36 9.09
C LYS A 35 12.62 13.97 9.74
N ILE A 36 13.25 14.97 9.12
CA ILE A 36 14.38 15.69 9.71
C ILE A 36 13.89 16.71 10.75
N GLU A 37 12.73 17.33 10.54
CA GLU A 37 12.12 18.26 11.48
C GLU A 37 11.61 17.54 12.74
N GLU A 38 11.00 16.36 12.60
CA GLU A 38 10.64 15.47 13.71
C GLU A 38 11.87 14.97 14.47
N SER A 39 12.92 14.55 13.77
CA SER A 39 14.20 14.14 14.37
C SER A 39 14.92 15.28 15.06
N SER A 40 14.84 16.52 14.53
CA SER A 40 15.44 17.71 15.16
C SER A 40 14.66 18.18 16.38
N THR A 41 13.33 18.04 16.37
CA THR A 41 12.46 18.37 17.50
C THR A 41 12.65 17.38 18.66
N LEU A 42 12.85 16.10 18.35
CA LEU A 42 13.24 15.07 19.33
C LEU A 42 14.62 15.31 19.91
N ALA A 43 15.58 15.82 19.12
CA ALA A 43 16.94 16.14 19.59
C ALA A 43 16.96 17.34 20.55
N VAL A 44 16.09 18.32 20.37
CA VAL A 44 15.95 19.50 21.25
C VAL A 44 15.33 19.12 22.60
N ASN A 45 14.43 18.15 22.65
CA ASN A 45 13.79 17.66 23.88
C ASN A 45 14.61 16.58 24.63
N ALA A 46 15.69 16.06 24.04
CA ALA A 46 16.46 14.95 24.58
C ALA A 46 17.78 15.32 25.27
N ASN A 47 17.89 16.51 25.86
CA ASN A 47 19.07 16.94 26.60
C ASN A 47 19.38 16.12 27.90
N TYR A 48 18.79 14.93 28.06
CA TYR A 48 18.91 14.13 29.29
C TYR A 48 19.37 12.67 29.13
N LYS A 49 19.73 12.17 27.95
CA LYS A 49 20.32 10.80 27.79
C LYS A 49 21.35 10.75 26.66
N SER A 50 22.54 11.28 26.91
CA SER A 50 23.50 11.63 25.85
C SER A 50 24.32 10.47 25.22
N ASN A 51 24.29 9.25 25.69
CA ASN A 51 25.12 8.17 25.14
C ASN A 51 24.42 7.23 24.14
N ASN A 52 23.10 7.02 24.29
CA ASN A 52 22.33 6.18 23.34
C ASN A 52 21.89 7.00 22.11
N LEU A 53 21.80 8.32 22.22
CA LEU A 53 21.32 9.19 21.14
C LEU A 53 22.33 9.31 19.98
N ILE A 54 23.62 9.28 20.30
CA ILE A 54 24.69 9.36 19.28
C ILE A 54 24.74 8.07 18.45
N ASP A 55 24.59 6.90 19.08
CA ASP A 55 24.55 5.61 18.40
C ASP A 55 23.30 5.47 17.50
N ASP A 56 22.15 5.99 17.97
CA ASP A 56 20.92 6.01 17.17
C ASP A 56 21.00 7.02 16.01
N MET A 57 21.66 8.16 16.20
CA MET A 57 21.90 9.14 15.13
C MET A 57 22.91 8.63 14.09
N GLU A 58 23.98 7.94 14.51
CA GLU A 58 24.92 7.30 13.58
C GLU A 58 24.23 6.21 12.77
N LYS A 59 23.44 5.36 13.39
CA LYS A 59 22.67 4.30 12.72
C LYS A 59 21.61 4.85 11.78
N ASN A 60 20.93 5.93 12.14
CA ASN A 60 19.99 6.62 11.27
C ASN A 60 20.70 7.36 10.12
N SER A 61 21.87 7.95 10.35
CA SER A 61 22.66 8.58 9.30
C SER A 61 23.20 7.55 8.29
N GLU A 62 23.65 6.38 8.74
CA GLU A 62 24.04 5.28 7.87
C GLU A 62 22.88 4.77 7.03
N LYS A 63 21.70 4.62 7.64
CA LYS A 63 20.46 4.22 6.93
C LYS A 63 20.02 5.28 5.92
N ILE A 64 20.15 6.56 6.23
CA ILE A 64 19.89 7.67 5.29
C ILE A 64 20.91 7.66 4.15
N ILE A 65 22.20 7.45 4.44
CA ILE A 65 23.26 7.37 3.42
C ILE A 65 23.07 6.14 2.53
N GLU A 66 22.67 5.02 3.08
CA GLU A 66 22.35 3.81 2.32
C GLU A 66 21.10 4.02 1.44
N THR A 67 20.09 4.67 1.98
CA THR A 67 18.90 5.10 1.22
C THR A 67 19.27 6.08 0.10
N ILE A 68 20.12 7.08 0.35
CA ILE A 68 20.59 8.03 -0.67
C ILE A 68 21.47 7.33 -1.73
N LYS A 69 22.31 6.37 -1.34
CA LYS A 69 23.11 5.58 -2.29
C LYS A 69 22.24 4.69 -3.17
N SER A 70 21.18 4.11 -2.63
CA SER A 70 20.19 3.35 -3.41
C SER A 70 19.38 4.24 -4.36
N PHE A 71 19.25 5.54 -4.05
CA PHE A 71 18.58 6.52 -4.91
C PHE A 71 19.40 6.95 -6.13
N ASN A 72 20.72 6.87 -6.08
CA ASN A 72 21.58 7.34 -7.19
C ASN A 72 21.74 6.26 -8.26
N GLY A 73 20.88 6.28 -9.27
CA GLY A 73 21.02 5.48 -10.50
C GLY A 73 19.90 4.48 -10.78
N GLU A 74 19.00 4.20 -9.83
CA GLU A 74 17.84 3.36 -10.07
C GLU A 74 16.61 4.18 -10.48
N LYS A 75 15.82 3.67 -11.42
CA LYS A 75 14.59 4.31 -11.89
C LYS A 75 13.42 4.18 -10.91
N ALA A 76 13.54 3.30 -9.93
CA ALA A 76 12.48 3.03 -8.95
C ALA A 76 13.07 2.64 -7.59
N VAL A 77 12.27 2.78 -6.54
CA VAL A 77 12.52 2.26 -5.20
C VAL A 77 11.79 0.93 -5.06
N SER A 78 12.49 -0.10 -4.62
CA SER A 78 11.86 -1.34 -4.19
C SER A 78 11.44 -1.21 -2.73
N TYR A 79 10.19 -1.56 -2.45
CA TYR A 79 9.57 -1.55 -1.13
C TYR A 79 9.53 -0.16 -0.45
N TYR A 80 8.45 0.55 -0.68
CA TYR A 80 8.16 1.86 -0.13
C TYR A 80 7.02 1.76 0.89
N ILE A 81 7.23 2.30 2.09
CA ILE A 81 6.23 2.39 3.16
C ILE A 81 6.16 3.83 3.65
N THR A 82 4.95 4.34 3.87
CA THR A 82 4.74 5.65 4.52
C THR A 82 3.86 5.50 5.75
N ASN A 83 4.06 6.42 6.70
CA ASN A 83 3.16 6.62 7.84
C ASN A 83 2.89 5.33 8.63
N GLU A 84 3.95 4.67 9.12
CA GLU A 84 3.76 3.55 10.07
C GLU A 84 2.83 4.02 11.20
N ILE A 85 1.73 3.29 11.36
CA ILE A 85 0.73 3.57 12.39
C ILE A 85 1.14 2.75 13.63
N ASP A 86 1.32 3.42 14.78
CA ASP A 86 1.64 2.76 16.05
C ASP A 86 0.47 1.93 16.58
N ASP A 87 -0.77 2.26 16.18
CA ASP A 87 -1.98 1.54 16.56
C ASP A 87 -2.15 0.25 15.73
N LYS A 88 -2.77 -0.76 16.35
CA LYS A 88 -3.13 -2.01 15.66
C LYS A 88 -4.33 -1.80 14.74
N VAL A 89 -4.06 -1.49 13.48
CA VAL A 89 -5.07 -1.27 12.43
C VAL A 89 -4.90 -2.30 11.32
N VAL A 90 -5.92 -3.08 11.03
CA VAL A 90 -5.91 -4.03 9.91
C VAL A 90 -6.77 -3.54 8.75
N TYR A 91 -6.23 -3.67 7.54
CA TYR A 91 -6.91 -3.38 6.29
C TYR A 91 -7.20 -4.69 5.55
N LEU A 92 -8.49 -5.08 5.53
CA LEU A 92 -8.94 -6.19 4.69
C LEU A 92 -9.10 -5.67 3.27
N THR A 93 -8.47 -6.33 2.29
CA THR A 93 -8.58 -5.97 0.88
C THR A 93 -8.99 -7.17 0.05
N PHE A 94 -9.89 -6.94 -0.92
CA PHE A 94 -10.45 -7.96 -1.81
C PHE A 94 -10.25 -7.55 -3.25
N ASP A 95 -9.60 -8.40 -4.04
CA ASP A 95 -9.28 -8.15 -5.45
C ASP A 95 -10.20 -8.99 -6.37
N ASP A 96 -10.36 -8.57 -7.64
CA ASP A 96 -11.02 -9.24 -8.75
C ASP A 96 -12.57 -9.23 -8.73
N GLY A 97 -13.19 -8.64 -7.72
CA GLY A 97 -14.64 -8.44 -7.70
C GLY A 97 -15.14 -7.38 -8.70
N PRO A 98 -16.47 -7.16 -8.77
CA PRO A 98 -17.49 -7.77 -7.94
C PRO A 98 -17.92 -9.15 -8.41
N SER A 99 -18.44 -9.96 -7.50
CA SER A 99 -19.03 -11.27 -7.78
C SER A 99 -20.09 -11.65 -6.73
N VAL A 100 -20.65 -12.83 -6.85
CA VAL A 100 -21.55 -13.40 -5.83
C VAL A 100 -20.89 -13.53 -4.46
N ASN A 101 -19.55 -13.61 -4.41
CA ASN A 101 -18.79 -13.63 -3.16
C ASN A 101 -18.69 -12.25 -2.55
N THR A 102 -18.62 -11.19 -3.35
CA THR A 102 -18.63 -9.79 -2.89
C THR A 102 -19.85 -9.52 -2.00
N ARG A 103 -21.07 -9.93 -2.45
CA ARG A 103 -22.29 -9.77 -1.66
C ARG A 103 -22.21 -10.46 -0.31
N LYS A 104 -21.73 -11.71 -0.29
CA LYS A 104 -21.56 -12.48 0.96
C LYS A 104 -20.54 -11.85 1.89
N ILE A 105 -19.45 -11.30 1.33
CA ILE A 105 -18.43 -10.58 2.10
C ILE A 105 -19.03 -9.31 2.69
N LEU A 106 -19.80 -8.53 1.92
CA LEU A 106 -20.49 -7.34 2.42
C LEU A 106 -21.43 -7.65 3.58
N ASP A 107 -22.20 -8.77 3.51
CA ASP A 107 -23.05 -9.23 4.61
C ASP A 107 -22.24 -9.56 5.86
N ILE A 108 -21.08 -10.19 5.71
CA ILE A 108 -20.17 -10.49 6.82
C ILE A 108 -19.61 -9.19 7.41
N LEU A 109 -19.06 -8.29 6.60
CA LEU A 109 -18.50 -7.02 7.06
C LEU A 109 -19.54 -6.18 7.80
N LYS A 110 -20.77 -6.15 7.30
CA LYS A 110 -21.91 -5.48 7.96
C LYS A 110 -22.21 -6.10 9.32
N LYS A 111 -22.26 -7.45 9.42
CA LYS A 111 -22.50 -8.17 10.69
C LYS A 111 -21.46 -7.80 11.76
N TYR A 112 -20.21 -7.62 11.37
CA TYR A 112 -19.13 -7.27 12.30
C TYR A 112 -18.91 -5.77 12.48
N ASP A 113 -19.67 -4.92 11.78
CA ASP A 113 -19.56 -3.46 11.75
C ASP A 113 -18.13 -3.00 11.46
N ILE A 114 -17.55 -3.49 10.35
CA ILE A 114 -16.20 -3.14 9.91
C ILE A 114 -16.17 -2.68 8.46
N LYS A 115 -15.13 -1.92 8.11
CA LYS A 115 -14.91 -1.43 6.75
C LYS A 115 -13.74 -2.16 6.11
N ALA A 116 -13.77 -2.25 4.77
CA ALA A 116 -12.76 -2.92 3.96
C ALA A 116 -12.56 -2.19 2.63
N THR A 117 -11.60 -2.62 1.85
CA THR A 117 -11.30 -2.08 0.52
C THR A 117 -11.50 -3.18 -0.53
N PHE A 118 -12.14 -2.81 -1.64
CA PHE A 118 -12.36 -3.68 -2.79
C PHE A 118 -11.63 -3.11 -4.01
N PHE A 119 -10.62 -3.80 -4.49
CA PHE A 119 -9.96 -3.47 -5.75
C PHE A 119 -10.70 -4.21 -6.88
N VAL A 120 -11.61 -3.47 -7.52
CA VAL A 120 -12.58 -4.06 -8.44
C VAL A 120 -12.10 -4.03 -9.89
N VAL A 121 -12.60 -4.98 -10.69
CA VAL A 121 -12.44 -5.01 -12.15
C VAL A 121 -13.71 -4.48 -12.84
N GLY A 122 -13.62 -4.15 -14.14
CA GLY A 122 -14.72 -3.58 -14.90
C GLY A 122 -15.80 -4.62 -15.25
N LYS A 123 -17.03 -4.39 -14.82
CA LYS A 123 -18.23 -5.15 -15.21
C LYS A 123 -19.41 -4.20 -15.38
N GLU A 124 -20.18 -4.39 -16.47
CA GLU A 124 -21.23 -3.46 -16.86
C GLU A 124 -22.66 -4.05 -16.72
N ASP A 125 -22.77 -5.31 -16.24
CA ASP A 125 -24.05 -5.92 -15.96
C ASP A 125 -24.71 -5.30 -14.71
N ASP A 126 -26.04 -5.36 -14.68
CA ASP A 126 -26.84 -4.70 -13.63
C ASP A 126 -26.49 -5.21 -12.22
N GLU A 127 -26.19 -6.50 -12.05
CA GLU A 127 -25.83 -7.08 -10.77
C GLU A 127 -24.48 -6.51 -10.26
N SER A 128 -23.51 -6.40 -11.14
CA SER A 128 -22.19 -5.82 -10.81
C SER A 128 -22.31 -4.33 -10.48
N ILE A 129 -23.14 -3.58 -11.21
CA ILE A 129 -23.40 -2.16 -10.91
C ILE A 129 -24.04 -1.99 -9.54
N GLU A 130 -25.01 -2.84 -9.19
CA GLU A 130 -25.61 -2.82 -7.84
C GLU A 130 -24.59 -3.16 -6.75
N LEU A 131 -23.68 -4.12 -7.00
CA LEU A 131 -22.62 -4.46 -6.04
C LEU A 131 -21.63 -3.31 -5.82
N TYR A 132 -21.23 -2.57 -6.86
CA TYR A 132 -20.41 -1.35 -6.68
C TYR A 132 -21.14 -0.35 -5.77
N LYS A 133 -22.43 -0.10 -6.02
CA LYS A 133 -23.23 0.81 -5.18
C LYS A 133 -23.34 0.29 -3.75
N GLU A 134 -23.50 -1.02 -3.55
CA GLU A 134 -23.54 -1.62 -2.21
C GLU A 134 -22.22 -1.42 -1.46
N ILE A 135 -21.08 -1.64 -2.12
CA ILE A 135 -19.74 -1.38 -1.55
C ILE A 135 -19.66 0.08 -1.06
N ILE A 136 -20.00 1.03 -1.93
CA ILE A 136 -19.93 2.46 -1.65
C ILE A 136 -20.90 2.87 -0.53
N ASN A 137 -22.17 2.46 -0.63
CA ASN A 137 -23.22 2.85 0.31
C ASN A 137 -23.02 2.27 1.71
N ASN A 138 -22.29 1.16 1.83
CA ASN A 138 -21.90 0.59 3.12
C ASN A 138 -20.59 1.23 3.67
N GLY A 139 -20.04 2.24 3.01
CA GLY A 139 -18.85 2.98 3.47
C GLY A 139 -17.56 2.21 3.34
N HIS A 140 -17.46 1.27 2.40
CA HIS A 140 -16.22 0.64 2.00
C HIS A 140 -15.54 1.47 0.90
N THR A 141 -14.23 1.29 0.74
CA THR A 141 -13.48 1.94 -0.34
C THR A 141 -13.44 1.06 -1.58
N ILE A 142 -13.66 1.65 -2.76
CA ILE A 142 -13.36 1.01 -4.04
C ILE A 142 -12.03 1.54 -4.57
N GLY A 143 -11.14 0.62 -4.96
CA GLY A 143 -9.93 0.89 -5.73
C GLY A 143 -10.00 0.30 -7.13
N ASN A 144 -9.20 0.85 -8.03
CA ASN A 144 -9.10 0.38 -9.42
C ASN A 144 -8.14 -0.82 -9.52
N HIS A 145 -8.64 -1.96 -10.03
CA HIS A 145 -7.84 -3.16 -10.30
C HIS A 145 -7.74 -3.47 -11.80
N SER A 146 -7.71 -2.42 -12.64
CA SER A 146 -7.90 -2.45 -14.09
C SER A 146 -9.34 -2.79 -14.49
N TYR A 147 -9.72 -2.45 -15.72
CA TYR A 147 -11.03 -2.80 -16.25
C TYR A 147 -11.07 -4.27 -16.70
N SER A 148 -10.09 -4.69 -17.50
CA SER A 148 -10.11 -6.00 -18.17
C SER A 148 -9.47 -7.13 -17.36
N HIS A 149 -8.55 -6.81 -16.43
CA HIS A 149 -7.66 -7.76 -15.78
C HIS A 149 -6.87 -8.64 -16.79
N ASP A 150 -6.71 -8.18 -18.02
CA ASP A 150 -5.94 -8.88 -19.05
C ASP A 150 -4.48 -8.40 -19.05
N TYR A 151 -3.61 -9.18 -18.40
CA TYR A 151 -2.17 -8.89 -18.31
C TYR A 151 -1.52 -8.65 -19.67
N LYS A 152 -1.93 -9.38 -20.70
CA LYS A 152 -1.40 -9.21 -22.05
C LYS A 152 -1.77 -7.84 -22.62
N TYR A 153 -2.96 -7.35 -22.34
CA TYR A 153 -3.40 -6.04 -22.79
C TYR A 153 -2.78 -4.91 -21.96
N ILE A 154 -2.98 -4.93 -20.65
CA ILE A 154 -2.61 -3.83 -19.77
C ILE A 154 -1.10 -3.64 -19.62
N TYR A 155 -0.29 -4.69 -19.76
CA TYR A 155 1.16 -4.61 -19.60
C TYR A 155 1.94 -4.55 -20.91
N THR A 156 1.27 -4.37 -22.05
CA THR A 156 1.93 -4.19 -23.35
C THR A 156 2.47 -2.77 -23.54
N SER A 157 1.74 -1.76 -23.09
CA SER A 157 2.17 -0.34 -23.15
C SER A 157 1.48 0.51 -22.10
N LEU A 158 2.04 1.70 -21.86
CA LEU A 158 1.42 2.71 -20.98
C LEU A 158 0.05 3.15 -21.52
N GLU A 159 -0.09 3.27 -22.83
CA GLU A 159 -1.35 3.65 -23.48
C GLU A 159 -2.45 2.64 -23.17
N ASN A 160 -2.17 1.34 -23.37
CA ASN A 160 -3.14 0.27 -23.11
C ASN A 160 -3.55 0.24 -21.64
N TYR A 161 -2.57 0.37 -20.73
CA TYR A 161 -2.86 0.43 -19.30
C TYR A 161 -3.73 1.64 -18.95
N SER A 162 -3.36 2.82 -19.44
CA SER A 162 -4.09 4.05 -19.11
C SER A 162 -5.51 4.04 -19.69
N GLU A 163 -5.72 3.51 -20.91
CA GLU A 163 -7.04 3.34 -21.49
C GLU A 163 -7.93 2.43 -20.65
N ASP A 164 -7.42 1.26 -20.27
CA ASP A 164 -8.10 0.27 -19.45
C ASP A 164 -8.42 0.83 -18.06
N PHE A 165 -7.44 1.46 -17.41
CA PHE A 165 -7.58 2.13 -16.13
C PHE A 165 -8.67 3.21 -16.15
N LEU A 166 -8.60 4.11 -17.12
CA LEU A 166 -9.56 5.21 -17.28
C LEU A 166 -10.97 4.70 -17.66
N ARG A 167 -11.06 3.53 -18.31
CA ARG A 167 -12.35 2.91 -18.62
C ARG A 167 -13.12 2.54 -17.34
N LEU A 168 -12.43 1.96 -16.36
CA LEU A 168 -13.03 1.64 -15.06
C LEU A 168 -13.38 2.91 -14.28
N GLN A 169 -12.52 3.93 -14.31
CA GLN A 169 -12.79 5.25 -13.72
C GLN A 169 -14.11 5.85 -14.25
N ARG A 170 -14.27 5.87 -15.57
CA ARG A 170 -15.48 6.39 -16.22
C ARG A 170 -16.72 5.57 -15.85
N LEU A 171 -16.61 4.24 -15.86
CA LEU A 171 -17.72 3.35 -15.51
C LEU A 171 -18.26 3.68 -14.11
N LEU A 172 -17.38 3.77 -13.10
CA LEU A 172 -17.83 4.02 -11.72
C LEU A 172 -18.29 5.47 -11.53
N LYS A 173 -17.70 6.43 -12.24
CA LYS A 173 -18.18 7.80 -12.23
C LYS A 173 -19.60 7.93 -12.82
N GLU A 174 -19.84 7.30 -13.96
CA GLU A 174 -21.13 7.39 -14.67
C GLU A 174 -22.24 6.58 -13.97
N LYS A 175 -21.95 5.38 -13.49
CA LYS A 175 -22.96 4.47 -12.93
C LYS A 175 -23.19 4.62 -11.43
N CYS A 176 -22.18 5.07 -10.69
CA CYS A 176 -22.18 5.12 -9.23
C CYS A 176 -21.91 6.52 -8.67
N ASN A 177 -21.58 7.51 -9.51
CA ASN A 177 -21.12 8.84 -9.11
C ASN A 177 -19.94 8.78 -8.13
N TYR A 178 -19.00 7.85 -8.36
CA TYR A 178 -17.84 7.58 -7.51
C TYR A 178 -16.55 7.90 -8.23
N ASP A 179 -15.70 8.70 -7.60
CA ASP A 179 -14.34 8.98 -8.07
C ASP A 179 -13.37 8.00 -7.37
N ILE A 180 -12.61 7.23 -8.15
CA ILE A 180 -11.64 6.29 -7.60
C ILE A 180 -10.32 7.03 -7.38
N GLU A 181 -9.81 7.02 -6.15
CA GLU A 181 -8.58 7.72 -5.75
C GLU A 181 -7.43 6.75 -5.48
N ILE A 182 -7.73 5.45 -5.38
CA ILE A 182 -6.75 4.41 -5.09
C ILE A 182 -6.75 3.30 -6.13
N ALA A 183 -5.62 2.58 -6.24
CA ALA A 183 -5.47 1.47 -7.18
C ALA A 183 -4.65 0.32 -6.60
N ARG A 184 -4.74 -0.84 -7.24
CA ARG A 184 -3.81 -1.95 -7.08
C ARG A 184 -3.52 -2.55 -8.45
N PHE A 185 -2.25 -2.72 -8.77
CA PHE A 185 -1.85 -3.39 -10.01
C PHE A 185 -2.20 -4.88 -9.96
N PRO A 186 -2.80 -5.46 -11.01
CA PRO A 186 -2.92 -6.92 -11.13
C PRO A 186 -1.57 -7.62 -10.94
N GLY A 187 -1.48 -8.46 -9.90
CA GLY A 187 -0.24 -9.13 -9.51
C GLY A 187 0.77 -8.30 -8.72
N GLY A 188 0.40 -7.07 -8.30
CA GLY A 188 1.24 -6.17 -7.52
C GLY A 188 2.18 -5.29 -8.34
N SER A 189 2.71 -4.23 -7.71
CA SER A 189 3.54 -3.25 -8.41
C SER A 189 4.92 -3.76 -8.82
N ASN A 190 5.40 -4.86 -8.24
CA ASN A 190 6.68 -5.51 -8.56
C ASN A 190 6.53 -6.81 -9.36
N ASN A 191 5.34 -7.06 -9.95
CA ASN A 191 5.15 -8.31 -10.67
C ASN A 191 6.11 -8.43 -11.86
N THR A 192 6.64 -9.64 -12.07
CA THR A 192 7.56 -9.95 -13.19
C THR A 192 6.83 -10.54 -14.39
N VAL A 193 5.53 -10.77 -14.29
CA VAL A 193 4.72 -11.29 -15.42
C VAL A 193 4.62 -10.24 -16.51
N SER A 194 4.57 -8.96 -16.14
CA SER A 194 4.57 -7.81 -17.03
C SER A 194 5.77 -7.79 -17.99
N ASP A 195 6.96 -8.22 -17.54
CA ASP A 195 8.19 -8.24 -18.33
C ASP A 195 8.09 -9.15 -19.56
N ARG A 196 7.13 -10.08 -19.58
CA ARG A 196 6.84 -10.93 -20.77
C ARG A 196 6.24 -10.14 -21.92
N TYR A 197 5.63 -9.00 -21.62
CA TYR A 197 4.93 -8.14 -22.57
C TYR A 197 5.71 -6.86 -22.85
N HIS A 198 6.24 -6.23 -21.80
CA HIS A 198 7.07 -5.05 -21.90
C HIS A 198 8.00 -4.97 -20.69
N LYS A 199 9.30 -5.06 -20.95
CA LYS A 199 10.32 -5.06 -19.90
C LYS A 199 10.30 -3.73 -19.13
N ASP A 200 10.38 -3.81 -17.80
CA ASP A 200 10.43 -2.68 -16.88
C ASP A 200 9.17 -1.76 -16.91
N ILE A 201 8.09 -2.16 -17.56
CA ILE A 201 6.87 -1.33 -17.71
C ILE A 201 6.30 -0.88 -16.37
N MET A 202 6.44 -1.69 -15.31
CA MET A 202 5.88 -1.35 -14.00
C MET A 202 6.43 -0.05 -13.42
N VAL A 203 7.65 0.36 -13.80
CA VAL A 203 8.21 1.66 -13.40
C VAL A 203 7.42 2.80 -14.05
N ASP A 204 7.15 2.70 -15.36
CA ASP A 204 6.41 3.73 -16.09
C ASP A 204 4.94 3.80 -15.62
N LEU A 205 4.32 2.63 -15.33
CA LEU A 205 2.96 2.58 -14.80
C LEU A 205 2.86 3.15 -13.39
N SER A 206 3.83 2.86 -12.52
CA SER A 206 3.86 3.44 -11.17
C SER A 206 4.01 4.96 -11.22
N LYS A 207 4.87 5.47 -12.13
CA LYS A 207 5.01 6.90 -12.38
C LYS A 207 3.70 7.53 -12.88
N TYR A 208 3.04 6.88 -13.84
CA TYR A 208 1.74 7.34 -14.36
C TYR A 208 0.69 7.51 -13.27
N LEU A 209 0.53 6.53 -12.36
CA LEU A 209 -0.45 6.64 -11.28
C LEU A 209 -0.09 7.76 -10.30
N ILE A 210 1.19 7.91 -9.94
CA ILE A 210 1.65 9.00 -9.06
C ILE A 210 1.36 10.37 -9.71
N GLU A 211 1.69 10.55 -10.99
CA GLU A 211 1.43 11.79 -11.74
C GLU A 211 -0.07 12.06 -11.94
N SER A 212 -0.89 11.01 -11.96
CA SER A 212 -2.35 11.10 -12.01
C SER A 212 -3.00 11.34 -10.64
N ASN A 213 -2.21 11.52 -9.57
CA ASN A 213 -2.68 11.69 -8.21
C ASN A 213 -3.53 10.50 -7.71
N VAL A 214 -3.17 9.28 -8.14
CA VAL A 214 -3.79 8.03 -7.70
C VAL A 214 -2.79 7.27 -6.83
N THR A 215 -3.17 7.00 -5.58
CA THR A 215 -2.35 6.20 -4.67
C THR A 215 -2.58 4.72 -4.93
N TYR A 216 -1.52 3.97 -5.28
CA TYR A 216 -1.65 2.52 -5.42
C TYR A 216 -1.09 1.80 -4.19
N PHE A 217 -1.68 0.63 -3.91
CA PHE A 217 -1.39 -0.18 -2.74
C PHE A 217 -1.02 -1.60 -3.13
N ASP A 218 0.06 -2.09 -2.56
CA ASP A 218 0.35 -3.50 -2.46
C ASP A 218 -0.13 -4.03 -1.09
N TRP A 219 0.50 -5.05 -0.54
CA TRP A 219 0.12 -5.69 0.71
C TRP A 219 1.37 -6.11 1.49
N ASN A 220 1.24 -6.40 2.78
CA ASN A 220 2.29 -7.03 3.58
C ASN A 220 1.85 -8.38 4.15
N VAL A 221 0.59 -8.78 3.92
CA VAL A 221 0.06 -10.07 4.32
C VAL A 221 -0.69 -10.71 3.14
N ASP A 222 -0.23 -11.88 2.71
CA ASP A 222 -0.90 -12.70 1.70
C ASP A 222 -1.68 -13.81 2.41
N SER A 223 -3.00 -13.83 2.24
CA SER A 223 -3.86 -14.92 2.74
C SER A 223 -3.63 -16.25 2.03
N THR A 224 -2.90 -16.22 0.91
CA THR A 224 -2.65 -17.35 0.00
C THR A 224 -3.90 -17.94 -0.67
N ASP A 225 -5.03 -17.25 -0.62
CA ASP A 225 -6.27 -17.72 -1.22
C ASP A 225 -6.21 -17.83 -2.76
N ALA A 226 -5.24 -17.12 -3.38
CA ALA A 226 -4.96 -17.17 -4.81
C ALA A 226 -4.04 -18.33 -5.25
N ASN A 227 -3.36 -19.02 -4.31
CA ASN A 227 -2.41 -20.10 -4.64
C ASN A 227 -3.09 -21.34 -5.26
N ALA A 228 -4.40 -21.43 -5.19
CA ALA A 228 -5.22 -22.40 -5.91
C ALA A 228 -6.55 -21.76 -6.32
N THR A 229 -7.26 -22.37 -7.27
CA THR A 229 -8.61 -21.94 -7.65
C THR A 229 -9.50 -21.83 -6.42
N THR A 230 -9.44 -22.81 -5.52
CA THR A 230 -10.10 -22.83 -4.22
C THR A 230 -9.12 -23.39 -3.19
N MET A 231 -8.56 -22.50 -2.36
CA MET A 231 -7.68 -22.88 -1.24
C MET A 231 -8.51 -23.37 -0.05
N SER A 232 -7.95 -24.22 0.82
CA SER A 232 -8.66 -24.64 2.03
C SER A 232 -8.91 -23.47 2.98
N VAL A 233 -10.08 -23.47 3.64
CA VAL A 233 -10.48 -22.46 4.63
C VAL A 233 -9.43 -22.33 5.74
N ASP A 234 -8.95 -23.45 6.28
CA ASP A 234 -7.97 -23.47 7.38
C ASP A 234 -6.62 -22.85 6.95
N ASN A 235 -6.22 -23.03 5.69
CA ASN A 235 -4.99 -22.42 5.20
C ASN A 235 -5.12 -20.89 5.11
N ILE A 236 -6.23 -20.40 4.55
CA ILE A 236 -6.51 -18.96 4.45
C ILE A 236 -6.52 -18.33 5.85
N ILE A 237 -7.24 -18.93 6.81
CA ILE A 237 -7.29 -18.46 8.19
C ILE A 237 -5.89 -18.41 8.80
N ARG A 238 -5.13 -19.51 8.67
CA ARG A 238 -3.79 -19.60 9.26
C ARG A 238 -2.85 -18.54 8.71
N GLU A 239 -2.75 -18.42 7.38
CA GLU A 239 -1.80 -17.50 6.75
C GLU A 239 -2.19 -16.03 6.97
N ALA A 240 -3.48 -15.69 6.87
CA ALA A 240 -3.95 -14.33 7.15
C ALA A 240 -3.65 -13.92 8.61
N ILE A 241 -3.98 -14.75 9.59
CA ILE A 241 -3.75 -14.43 11.00
C ILE A 241 -2.28 -14.42 11.35
N LYS A 242 -1.51 -15.42 10.88
CA LYS A 242 -0.07 -15.51 11.12
C LYS A 242 0.67 -14.31 10.52
N GLY A 243 0.32 -13.92 9.32
CA GLY A 243 0.89 -12.75 8.65
C GLY A 243 0.53 -11.46 9.38
N ALA A 244 -0.75 -11.26 9.70
CA ALA A 244 -1.24 -10.04 10.36
C ALA A 244 -0.53 -9.77 11.69
N LYS A 245 -0.27 -10.79 12.49
CA LYS A 245 0.42 -10.67 13.80
C LYS A 245 1.86 -10.18 13.73
N GLN A 246 2.44 -10.08 12.53
CA GLN A 246 3.81 -9.58 12.36
C GLN A 246 3.86 -8.06 12.18
N PHE A 247 2.70 -7.39 12.04
CA PHE A 247 2.62 -5.97 11.73
C PHE A 247 1.59 -5.26 12.61
N ASN A 248 1.83 -4.01 12.95
CA ASN A 248 0.82 -3.16 13.56
C ASN A 248 -0.26 -2.78 12.53
N SER A 249 0.12 -2.60 11.27
CA SER A 249 -0.79 -2.20 10.19
C SER A 249 -0.76 -3.20 9.02
N PRO A 250 -1.32 -4.42 9.20
CA PRO A 250 -1.40 -5.39 8.10
C PRO A 250 -2.42 -4.96 7.05
N ILE A 251 -1.96 -4.91 5.78
CA ILE A 251 -2.82 -4.90 4.60
C ILE A 251 -2.90 -6.34 4.09
N ILE A 252 -4.08 -6.96 4.25
CA ILE A 252 -4.27 -8.38 3.93
C ILE A 252 -4.84 -8.51 2.52
N LEU A 253 -4.10 -9.17 1.63
CA LEU A 253 -4.56 -9.56 0.31
C LEU A 253 -5.48 -10.77 0.40
N MET A 254 -6.69 -10.62 -0.10
CA MET A 254 -7.69 -11.65 -0.34
C MET A 254 -8.36 -11.40 -1.70
N HIS A 255 -9.17 -12.34 -2.17
CA HIS A 255 -9.90 -12.20 -3.42
C HIS A 255 -11.38 -12.54 -3.23
N ASP A 256 -12.23 -11.82 -3.99
CA ASP A 256 -13.68 -12.05 -4.03
C ASP A 256 -14.20 -12.48 -5.40
N ALA A 257 -13.27 -12.88 -6.31
CA ALA A 257 -13.61 -13.51 -7.60
C ALA A 257 -14.55 -14.73 -7.42
N PRO A 258 -15.32 -15.12 -8.45
CA PRO A 258 -16.33 -16.19 -8.32
C PRO A 258 -15.82 -17.52 -7.72
N PRO A 259 -14.61 -18.02 -7.99
CA PRO A 259 -14.14 -19.29 -7.43
C PRO A 259 -13.68 -19.18 -5.96
N LYS A 260 -13.56 -17.98 -5.39
CA LYS A 260 -12.99 -17.72 -4.05
C LYS A 260 -14.02 -17.91 -2.91
N THR A 261 -14.82 -18.96 -3.00
CA THR A 261 -15.87 -19.23 -2.01
C THR A 261 -15.33 -19.53 -0.61
N THR A 262 -14.13 -20.12 -0.52
CA THR A 262 -13.48 -20.43 0.77
C THR A 262 -12.94 -19.19 1.48
N THR A 263 -12.63 -18.12 0.78
CA THR A 263 -12.31 -16.81 1.35
C THR A 263 -13.51 -16.29 2.16
N VAL A 264 -14.73 -16.42 1.60
CA VAL A 264 -15.97 -16.06 2.32
C VAL A 264 -16.11 -16.85 3.62
N TYR A 265 -15.86 -18.16 3.58
CA TYR A 265 -15.97 -19.01 4.79
C TYR A 265 -14.88 -18.75 5.82
N ALA A 266 -13.68 -18.35 5.39
CA ALA A 266 -12.56 -18.03 6.28
C ALA A 266 -12.74 -16.70 7.00
N LEU A 267 -13.38 -15.73 6.35
CA LEU A 267 -13.44 -14.33 6.78
C LEU A 267 -13.97 -14.12 8.21
N PRO A 268 -15.06 -14.77 8.67
CA PRO A 268 -15.52 -14.61 10.05
C PRO A 268 -14.46 -14.94 11.10
N CYS A 269 -13.75 -16.06 10.93
CA CYS A 269 -12.72 -16.49 11.87
C CYS A 269 -11.52 -15.54 11.88
N VAL A 270 -11.12 -15.02 10.71
CA VAL A 270 -10.05 -14.01 10.59
C VAL A 270 -10.45 -12.74 11.35
N ILE A 271 -11.66 -12.23 11.11
CA ILE A 271 -12.17 -11.02 11.77
C ILE A 271 -12.23 -11.20 13.29
N GLU A 272 -12.85 -12.27 13.78
CA GLU A 272 -13.01 -12.53 15.21
C GLU A 272 -11.67 -12.64 15.92
N THR A 273 -10.70 -13.32 15.30
CA THR A 273 -9.36 -13.50 15.86
C THR A 273 -8.61 -12.18 15.95
N LEU A 274 -8.60 -11.39 14.87
CA LEU A 274 -7.88 -10.11 14.85
C LEU A 274 -8.55 -9.07 15.76
N LYS A 275 -9.90 -9.03 15.85
CA LYS A 275 -10.59 -8.20 16.87
C LYS A 275 -10.18 -8.59 18.30
N LYS A 276 -10.11 -9.90 18.59
CA LYS A 276 -9.66 -10.39 19.90
C LYS A 276 -8.21 -10.01 20.19
N ASP A 277 -7.36 -9.95 19.17
CA ASP A 277 -5.95 -9.56 19.29
C ASP A 277 -5.77 -8.01 19.36
N GLY A 278 -6.89 -7.25 19.34
CA GLY A 278 -6.92 -5.81 19.55
C GLY A 278 -6.74 -4.98 18.28
N TYR A 279 -6.94 -5.56 17.07
CA TYR A 279 -6.91 -4.80 15.83
C TYR A 279 -8.23 -4.07 15.59
N GLU A 280 -8.14 -2.80 15.20
CA GLU A 280 -9.21 -2.05 14.55
C GLU A 280 -9.23 -2.34 13.06
N PHE A 281 -10.41 -2.27 12.43
CA PHE A 281 -10.57 -2.51 11.00
C PHE A 281 -10.90 -1.21 10.28
N ARG A 282 -10.10 -0.87 9.27
CA ARG A 282 -10.31 0.32 8.43
C ARG A 282 -10.26 -0.04 6.94
N ALA A 283 -10.92 0.77 6.12
CA ALA A 283 -10.70 0.77 4.68
C ALA A 283 -9.47 1.63 4.36
N LEU A 284 -8.76 1.33 3.27
CA LEU A 284 -7.62 2.14 2.80
C LEU A 284 -8.12 3.51 2.31
N SER A 285 -7.28 4.51 2.50
CA SER A 285 -7.46 5.89 2.05
C SER A 285 -6.16 6.37 1.38
N PRO A 286 -6.21 7.27 0.38
CA PRO A 286 -5.02 7.72 -0.33
C PRO A 286 -3.98 8.43 0.54
N ASP A 287 -4.40 9.01 1.67
CA ASP A 287 -3.57 9.86 2.54
C ASP A 287 -3.04 9.12 3.78
N GLU A 288 -3.39 7.84 3.95
CA GLU A 288 -3.00 7.06 5.12
C GLU A 288 -1.76 6.19 4.87
N TYR A 289 -1.72 5.05 5.52
CA TYR A 289 -0.65 4.05 5.45
C TYR A 289 -0.56 3.41 4.07
N VAL A 290 0.58 3.54 3.38
CA VAL A 290 0.78 3.03 2.02
C VAL A 290 1.91 2.02 1.99
N ILE A 291 1.69 0.89 1.33
CA ILE A 291 2.72 -0.10 0.98
C ILE A 291 2.80 -0.20 -0.55
N GLN A 292 4.01 -0.06 -1.09
CA GLN A 292 4.30 -0.22 -2.51
C GLN A 292 5.58 -1.06 -2.68
N PHE A 293 5.49 -2.18 -3.40
CA PHE A 293 6.65 -3.04 -3.66
C PHE A 293 7.62 -2.44 -4.65
N LEU A 294 7.15 -1.55 -5.50
CA LEU A 294 7.93 -0.78 -6.44
C LEU A 294 7.33 0.62 -6.55
N ARG A 295 8.16 1.66 -6.48
CA ARG A 295 7.77 3.06 -6.69
C ARG A 295 8.74 3.75 -7.62
N ALA A 296 8.24 4.38 -8.68
CA ALA A 296 9.05 5.21 -9.57
C ALA A 296 9.67 6.41 -8.81
N LYS A 297 10.89 6.78 -9.19
CA LYS A 297 11.56 7.99 -8.73
C LYS A 297 11.28 9.14 -9.71
N TYR A 298 11.21 10.35 -9.19
CA TYR A 298 11.15 11.59 -9.97
C TYR A 298 12.55 12.13 -10.25
#